data_2ca8132aaa1478ef1909d7d8f0326925
#
_entry.id   2ca8132aaa1478ef1909d7d8f0326925
#
_cell.length_a   1.000
_cell.length_b   1.000
_cell.length_c   1.000
_cell.angle_alpha   90.00
_cell.angle_beta   90.00
_cell.angle_gamma   90.00
#
_symmetry.space_group_name_H-M   'P 1'
#
loop_
_entity.id
_entity.type
_entity.pdbx_description
1 polymer ?
#
loop_
_entity_poly.entity_id
_entity_poly.type
_entity_poly.pdbx_seq_one_letter_code
_entity_poly.pdbx_strand_id
1 'polypeptide(L)'
;MGILKNLIKGFSDGFASYTEVTNSQGIEQNPLLKSLEQMNTRPRYKTVDGLEYLTFGATDDVDLMIDKLMYKSATHSGIITKKAKMITGSGLSVNSELIGTKNARLNTLIKHAGGANVSLYELITKSSFEYTKSGAVGVIVDYGAPKDGKAIPDGIVKFTVVPSRSMRFAKPDDTGVFTNMIYKKSFKSGAIVAPAESIPLFDPFATKNQRQFLYIKNPYSTLDSYGLPNWIGAFNFIEADFQFGIQIENSAKNGFTPKTHITMIGRNMSKEERRLAAENIQDRLSGSKGDQVVVSFVAKETEKPIIEKIEANNLDKTIETMSRLNDAKILTAHNITSPTLFGVMTTGQTMGGTGTEMISAFNLFKATEIIPDRKVIVDAFANLFDMTELINVKLEIVEEDVNVDFKTKPVEGGNTKENPNVNSVTKPTPNTTK
;
A
#
# COMPACT_ATOMS: atom_id res chain seq x y z
N MET A 1 -36.02 -10.42 -0.85
CA MET A 1 -35.09 -10.98 0.16
C MET A 1 -34.20 -12.13 -0.35
N GLY A 2 -34.65 -12.96 -1.34
CA GLY A 2 -33.86 -14.06 -1.90
C GLY A 2 -32.69 -13.62 -2.77
N ILE A 3 -32.83 -12.55 -3.54
CA ILE A 3 -31.82 -12.08 -4.49
C ILE A 3 -30.58 -11.48 -3.80
N LEU A 4 -30.80 -10.78 -2.70
CA LEU A 4 -29.70 -10.23 -1.88
C LEU A 4 -28.85 -11.33 -1.20
N LYS A 5 -29.50 -12.44 -0.79
CA LYS A 5 -28.78 -13.61 -0.26
C LYS A 5 -27.92 -14.32 -1.31
N ASN A 6 -28.35 -14.37 -2.55
CA ASN A 6 -27.60 -15.02 -3.62
C ASN A 6 -26.46 -14.11 -4.15
N LEU A 7 -26.62 -12.80 -4.13
CA LEU A 7 -25.55 -11.86 -4.42
C LEU A 7 -24.45 -11.91 -3.34
N ILE A 8 -24.86 -11.95 -2.06
CA ILE A 8 -23.92 -12.11 -0.94
C ILE A 8 -23.21 -13.48 -1.02
N LYS A 9 -23.88 -14.52 -1.47
CA LYS A 9 -23.31 -15.86 -1.64
C LYS A 9 -22.31 -15.91 -2.81
N GLY A 10 -22.58 -15.25 -3.94
CA GLY A 10 -21.61 -15.11 -5.04
C GLY A 10 -20.37 -14.30 -4.67
N PHE A 11 -20.51 -13.31 -3.77
CA PHE A 11 -19.39 -12.61 -3.15
C PHE A 11 -18.61 -13.52 -2.19
N SER A 12 -19.27 -14.41 -1.42
CA SER A 12 -18.61 -15.33 -0.48
C SER A 12 -17.84 -16.44 -1.18
N ASP A 13 -18.36 -16.97 -2.29
CA ASP A 13 -17.73 -18.09 -3.01
C ASP A 13 -16.46 -17.67 -3.77
N GLY A 14 -16.33 -16.39 -4.15
CA GLY A 14 -15.08 -15.80 -4.65
C GLY A 14 -14.01 -15.61 -3.56
N PHE A 15 -14.43 -15.47 -2.30
CA PHE A 15 -13.56 -15.41 -1.13
C PHE A 15 -13.12 -16.78 -0.61
N ALA A 16 -13.89 -17.84 -0.90
CA ALA A 16 -13.70 -19.18 -0.34
C ALA A 16 -12.41 -19.90 -0.79
N SER A 17 -11.71 -19.41 -1.81
CA SER A 17 -10.43 -20.01 -2.22
C SER A 17 -9.24 -19.64 -1.33
N TYR A 18 -9.42 -18.84 -0.28
CA TYR A 18 -8.34 -18.35 0.58
C TYR A 18 -8.48 -18.67 2.07
N THR A 19 -9.61 -19.23 2.53
CA THR A 19 -9.83 -19.42 3.97
C THR A 19 -10.60 -20.70 4.28
N GLU A 20 -9.91 -21.78 4.53
CA GLU A 20 -10.41 -22.86 5.38
C GLU A 20 -10.00 -22.58 6.83
N VAL A 21 -10.75 -21.75 7.52
CA VAL A 21 -10.94 -21.88 8.99
C VAL A 21 -12.32 -21.33 9.35
N THR A 22 -13.31 -22.18 9.38
CA THR A 22 -14.64 -21.86 9.92
C THR A 22 -14.60 -21.83 11.45
N ASN A 23 -14.85 -20.67 12.04
CA ASN A 23 -15.26 -20.57 13.42
C ASN A 23 -16.77 -20.84 13.51
N SER A 24 -17.23 -21.48 14.60
CA SER A 24 -18.61 -21.92 14.88
C SER A 24 -19.69 -20.81 14.88
N GLN A 25 -19.36 -19.60 14.47
CA GLN A 25 -20.29 -18.46 14.33
C GLN A 25 -20.29 -17.81 12.95
N GLY A 26 -19.60 -18.36 11.93
CA GLY A 26 -19.70 -17.91 10.54
C GLY A 26 -19.11 -16.53 10.22
N ILE A 27 -18.37 -15.93 11.14
CA ILE A 27 -17.59 -14.71 10.88
C ILE A 27 -16.15 -15.13 10.59
N GLU A 28 -15.76 -15.11 9.33
CA GLU A 28 -14.35 -15.32 8.94
C GLU A 28 -13.50 -14.21 9.52
N GLN A 29 -12.66 -14.54 10.49
CA GLN A 29 -11.67 -13.58 10.99
C GLN A 29 -10.61 -13.35 9.94
N ASN A 30 -10.27 -12.07 9.73
CA ASN A 30 -9.17 -11.66 8.86
C ASN A 30 -7.89 -12.47 9.20
N PRO A 31 -7.31 -13.25 8.27
CA PRO A 31 -6.17 -14.11 8.53
C PRO A 31 -4.93 -13.33 9.01
N LEU A 32 -4.76 -12.09 8.56
CA LEU A 32 -3.70 -11.21 9.03
C LEU A 32 -3.91 -10.85 10.51
N LEU A 33 -5.14 -10.46 10.91
CA LEU A 33 -5.47 -10.09 12.28
C LEU A 33 -5.20 -11.25 13.22
N LYS A 34 -5.68 -12.45 12.89
CA LYS A 34 -5.43 -13.68 13.65
C LYS A 34 -3.94 -13.99 13.77
N SER A 35 -3.18 -13.77 12.69
CA SER A 35 -1.74 -13.99 12.65
C SER A 35 -1.00 -13.01 13.56
N LEU A 36 -1.42 -11.73 13.59
CA LEU A 36 -0.82 -10.67 14.41
C LEU A 36 -1.17 -10.82 15.91
N GLU A 37 -2.42 -11.14 16.23
CA GLU A 37 -2.85 -11.38 17.62
C GLU A 37 -2.03 -12.50 18.28
N GLN A 38 -1.75 -13.56 17.54
CA GLN A 38 -0.94 -14.68 18.03
C GLN A 38 0.51 -14.30 18.33
N MET A 39 1.07 -13.31 17.65
CA MET A 39 2.46 -12.87 17.88
C MET A 39 2.66 -12.30 19.28
N ASN A 40 1.75 -11.44 19.75
CA ASN A 40 1.88 -10.84 21.08
C ASN A 40 1.59 -11.83 22.22
N THR A 41 0.73 -12.84 21.97
CA THR A 41 0.30 -13.78 23.02
C THR A 41 1.13 -15.05 23.07
N ARG A 42 1.62 -15.52 21.93
CA ARG A 42 2.38 -16.79 21.79
C ARG A 42 3.43 -16.68 20.69
N PRO A 43 4.57 -16.05 20.96
CA PRO A 43 5.66 -15.96 19.99
C PRO A 43 6.10 -17.35 19.56
N ARG A 44 6.31 -17.53 18.26
CA ARG A 44 6.73 -18.81 17.67
C ARG A 44 8.12 -18.66 17.11
N TYR A 45 8.89 -19.72 17.23
CA TYR A 45 10.26 -19.78 16.70
C TYR A 45 10.34 -20.87 15.64
N LYS A 46 11.12 -20.60 14.60
CA LYS A 46 11.50 -21.58 13.56
C LYS A 46 13.01 -21.59 13.42
N THR A 47 13.53 -22.59 12.75
CA THR A 47 14.98 -22.74 12.48
C THR A 47 15.24 -22.66 10.98
N VAL A 48 16.26 -21.91 10.59
CA VAL A 48 16.77 -21.84 9.21
C VAL A 48 18.30 -21.92 9.25
N ASP A 49 18.87 -22.83 8.50
CA ASP A 49 20.33 -23.06 8.43
C ASP A 49 21.00 -23.18 9.82
N GLY A 50 20.31 -23.80 10.78
CA GLY A 50 20.78 -23.95 12.16
C GLY A 50 20.55 -22.75 13.08
N LEU A 51 19.96 -21.64 12.59
CA LEU A 51 19.68 -20.43 13.37
C LEU A 51 18.21 -20.38 13.76
N GLU A 52 17.93 -20.22 15.06
CA GLU A 52 16.57 -20.02 15.58
C GLU A 52 16.14 -18.56 15.43
N TYR A 53 14.93 -18.34 14.95
CA TYR A 53 14.35 -17.00 14.72
C TYR A 53 12.89 -16.90 15.11
N LEU A 54 12.48 -15.68 15.48
CA LEU A 54 11.09 -15.33 15.74
C LEU A 54 10.32 -15.22 14.42
N THR A 55 9.20 -15.95 14.28
CA THR A 55 8.37 -15.86 13.08
C THR A 55 7.65 -14.52 12.98
N PHE A 56 7.44 -14.02 11.77
CA PHE A 56 6.61 -12.85 11.55
C PHE A 56 5.18 -13.26 11.21
N GLY A 57 4.37 -13.35 12.27
CA GLY A 57 3.02 -13.91 12.23
C GLY A 57 2.99 -15.40 12.52
N ALA A 58 1.78 -15.96 12.60
CA ALA A 58 1.55 -17.37 12.97
C ALA A 58 2.18 -18.34 11.96
N THR A 59 2.15 -18.02 10.70
CA THR A 59 2.66 -18.83 9.55
C THR A 59 3.99 -18.32 9.01
N ASP A 60 4.49 -17.20 9.53
CA ASP A 60 5.73 -16.53 9.08
C ASP A 60 5.62 -15.92 7.67
N ASP A 61 4.49 -15.28 7.39
CA ASP A 61 4.15 -14.78 6.06
C ASP A 61 3.51 -13.38 6.05
N VAL A 62 3.48 -12.69 7.19
CA VAL A 62 2.89 -11.32 7.28
C VAL A 62 3.55 -10.35 6.31
N ASP A 63 4.87 -10.38 6.19
CA ASP A 63 5.63 -9.59 5.23
C ASP A 63 5.29 -9.91 3.77
N LEU A 64 5.04 -11.18 3.46
CA LEU A 64 4.61 -11.60 2.13
C LEU A 64 3.16 -11.18 1.83
N MET A 65 2.30 -11.18 2.84
CA MET A 65 0.94 -10.63 2.71
C MET A 65 1.01 -9.14 2.39
N ILE A 66 1.81 -8.38 3.13
CA ILE A 66 2.05 -6.94 2.90
C ILE A 66 2.60 -6.70 1.48
N ASP A 67 3.61 -7.46 1.05
CA ASP A 67 4.17 -7.34 -0.31
C ASP A 67 3.11 -7.59 -1.40
N LYS A 68 2.22 -8.58 -1.21
CA LYS A 68 1.15 -8.89 -2.17
C LYS A 68 0.15 -7.75 -2.32
N LEU A 69 -0.14 -7.00 -1.25
CA LEU A 69 -1.08 -5.88 -1.31
C LEU A 69 -0.63 -4.78 -2.26
N MET A 70 0.68 -4.61 -2.47
CA MET A 70 1.23 -3.66 -3.45
C MET A 70 0.81 -3.96 -4.90
N TYR A 71 0.46 -5.21 -5.20
CA TYR A 71 0.03 -5.63 -6.54
C TYR A 71 -1.49 -5.72 -6.68
N LYS A 72 -2.23 -5.58 -5.58
CA LYS A 72 -3.68 -5.76 -5.54
C LYS A 72 -4.47 -4.45 -5.69
N SER A 73 -3.90 -3.33 -5.26
CA SER A 73 -4.58 -2.05 -5.29
C SER A 73 -3.72 -0.98 -5.92
N ALA A 74 -4.24 -0.37 -6.98
CA ALA A 74 -3.59 0.75 -7.65
C ALA A 74 -3.53 1.99 -6.73
N THR A 75 -4.61 2.24 -5.99
CA THR A 75 -4.72 3.33 -5.03
C THR A 75 -3.67 3.17 -3.93
N HIS A 76 -3.62 2.00 -3.30
CA HIS A 76 -2.65 1.71 -2.23
C HIS A 76 -1.20 1.83 -2.71
N SER A 77 -0.82 1.16 -3.81
CA SER A 77 0.56 1.20 -4.33
C SER A 77 0.99 2.59 -4.76
N GLY A 78 0.07 3.36 -5.35
CA GLY A 78 0.29 4.76 -5.73
C GLY A 78 0.59 5.64 -4.52
N ILE A 79 -0.16 5.48 -3.44
CA ILE A 79 0.04 6.21 -2.18
C ILE A 79 1.41 5.89 -1.57
N ILE A 80 1.74 4.60 -1.40
CA ILE A 80 3.03 4.16 -0.85
C ILE A 80 4.20 4.76 -1.63
N THR A 81 4.15 4.66 -2.95
CA THR A 81 5.20 5.18 -3.82
C THR A 81 5.34 6.70 -3.71
N LYS A 82 4.21 7.42 -3.64
CA LYS A 82 4.21 8.88 -3.55
C LYS A 82 4.67 9.36 -2.17
N LYS A 83 4.24 8.72 -1.07
CA LYS A 83 4.75 9.01 0.28
C LYS A 83 6.27 8.80 0.35
N ALA A 84 6.77 7.69 -0.17
CA ALA A 84 8.21 7.42 -0.18
C ALA A 84 9.01 8.50 -0.92
N LYS A 85 8.51 8.95 -2.09
CA LYS A 85 9.11 10.08 -2.83
C LYS A 85 9.06 11.39 -2.05
N MET A 86 7.96 11.67 -1.36
CA MET A 86 7.84 12.89 -0.53
C MET A 86 8.79 12.85 0.67
N ILE A 87 9.02 11.69 1.28
CA ILE A 87 9.97 11.52 2.38
C ILE A 87 11.40 11.86 1.90
N THR A 88 11.77 11.43 0.71
CA THR A 88 13.14 11.61 0.19
C THR A 88 13.36 12.95 -0.52
N GLY A 89 12.30 13.70 -0.83
CA GLY A 89 12.42 14.98 -1.53
C GLY A 89 13.14 14.88 -2.86
N SER A 90 13.82 15.97 -3.26
CA SER A 90 14.56 16.07 -4.53
C SER A 90 16.03 15.69 -4.45
N GLY A 91 16.57 15.54 -3.24
CA GLY A 91 17.99 15.23 -3.05
C GLY A 91 18.41 15.11 -1.60
N LEU A 92 19.71 14.83 -1.40
CA LEU A 92 20.33 14.76 -0.10
C LEU A 92 21.46 15.80 -0.01
N SER A 93 21.38 16.67 0.97
CA SER A 93 22.47 17.56 1.38
C SER A 93 23.22 16.95 2.56
N VAL A 94 24.53 17.02 2.52
CA VAL A 94 25.38 16.49 3.59
C VAL A 94 26.28 17.60 4.09
N ASN A 95 26.06 18.01 5.32
CA ASN A 95 26.87 19.02 5.99
C ASN A 95 27.84 18.36 6.98
N SER A 96 29.10 18.68 6.89
CA SER A 96 30.11 18.18 7.81
C SER A 96 31.23 19.21 7.99
N GLU A 97 31.86 19.20 9.16
CA GLU A 97 33.05 19.99 9.47
C GLU A 97 34.36 19.25 9.09
N LEU A 98 34.24 18.13 8.40
CA LEU A 98 35.37 17.27 8.01
C LEU A 98 36.22 17.95 6.93
N ILE A 99 37.55 17.88 7.08
CA ILE A 99 38.53 18.49 6.17
C ILE A 99 39.45 17.41 5.59
N GLY A 100 40.04 17.68 4.43
CA GLY A 100 41.07 16.85 3.82
C GLY A 100 40.59 15.45 3.41
N THR A 101 41.33 14.43 3.76
CA THR A 101 41.07 13.03 3.38
C THR A 101 39.76 12.49 3.94
N LYS A 102 39.32 12.94 5.11
CA LYS A 102 38.04 12.54 5.72
C LYS A 102 36.87 13.06 4.90
N ASN A 103 36.93 14.30 4.43
CA ASN A 103 35.89 14.88 3.57
C ASN A 103 35.86 14.18 2.18
N ALA A 104 37.00 13.93 1.58
CA ALA A 104 37.07 13.17 0.32
C ALA A 104 36.47 11.78 0.45
N ARG A 105 36.69 11.12 1.56
CA ARG A 105 36.16 9.80 1.88
C ARG A 105 34.64 9.82 2.10
N LEU A 106 34.14 10.82 2.84
CA LEU A 106 32.71 11.04 3.01
C LEU A 106 32.02 11.25 1.67
N ASN A 107 32.58 12.12 0.81
CA ASN A 107 32.05 12.38 -0.54
C ASN A 107 32.02 11.12 -1.42
N THR A 108 33.03 10.26 -1.31
CA THR A 108 33.06 8.97 -2.01
C THR A 108 31.96 8.04 -1.48
N LEU A 109 31.80 7.96 -0.16
CA LEU A 109 30.77 7.16 0.48
C LEU A 109 29.35 7.64 0.08
N ILE A 110 29.09 8.95 0.06
CA ILE A 110 27.80 9.49 -0.38
C ILE A 110 27.45 9.04 -1.80
N LYS A 111 28.41 9.03 -2.69
CA LYS A 111 28.20 8.64 -4.11
C LYS A 111 28.09 7.12 -4.31
N HIS A 112 28.72 6.33 -3.47
CA HIS A 112 28.87 4.87 -3.66
C HIS A 112 28.50 4.06 -2.41
N ALA A 113 27.58 4.56 -1.60
CA ALA A 113 27.23 3.97 -0.31
C ALA A 113 26.75 2.51 -0.39
N GLY A 114 26.06 2.14 -1.46
CA GLY A 114 25.56 0.78 -1.68
C GLY A 114 26.43 -0.05 -2.64
N GLY A 115 27.54 0.50 -3.14
CA GLY A 115 28.42 -0.10 -4.15
C GLY A 115 28.66 0.83 -5.32
N ALA A 116 29.20 0.32 -6.44
CA ALA A 116 29.75 1.13 -7.54
C ALA A 116 28.79 2.21 -8.09
N ASN A 117 27.49 1.96 -8.13
CA ASN A 117 26.51 2.85 -8.74
C ASN A 117 25.28 3.13 -7.87
N VAL A 118 25.39 2.99 -6.55
CA VAL A 118 24.28 3.20 -5.62
C VAL A 118 24.67 4.24 -4.58
N SER A 119 24.08 5.43 -4.69
CA SER A 119 24.32 6.56 -3.79
C SER A 119 23.62 6.39 -2.44
N LEU A 120 24.04 7.16 -1.44
CA LEU A 120 23.39 7.22 -0.13
C LEU A 120 21.91 7.70 -0.28
N TYR A 121 21.65 8.66 -1.16
CA TYR A 121 20.30 9.12 -1.47
C TYR A 121 19.40 7.98 -1.99
N GLU A 122 19.90 7.14 -2.91
CA GLU A 122 19.14 5.98 -3.39
C GLU A 122 18.86 4.96 -2.29
N LEU A 123 19.80 4.76 -1.35
CA LEU A 123 19.59 3.87 -0.22
C LEU A 123 18.52 4.43 0.73
N ILE A 124 18.56 5.73 1.02
CA ILE A 124 17.51 6.41 1.79
C ILE A 124 16.16 6.30 1.08
N THR A 125 16.13 6.42 -0.25
CA THR A 125 14.91 6.26 -1.06
C THR A 125 14.34 4.84 -0.95
N LYS A 126 15.19 3.83 -1.08
CA LYS A 126 14.80 2.41 -0.90
C LYS A 126 14.32 2.15 0.52
N SER A 127 15.00 2.72 1.52
CA SER A 127 14.62 2.58 2.92
C SER A 127 13.28 3.25 3.21
N SER A 128 13.03 4.43 2.66
CA SER A 128 11.75 5.15 2.79
C SER A 128 10.59 4.37 2.17
N PHE A 129 10.83 3.75 1.01
CA PHE A 129 9.82 2.90 0.38
C PHE A 129 9.50 1.65 1.23
N GLU A 130 10.51 0.92 1.68
CA GLU A 130 10.32 -0.28 2.52
C GLU A 130 9.68 0.07 3.87
N TYR A 131 10.09 1.16 4.51
CA TYR A 131 9.53 1.65 5.75
C TYR A 131 8.04 2.01 5.60
N THR A 132 7.70 2.80 4.57
CA THR A 132 6.30 3.18 4.30
C THR A 132 5.43 1.98 3.98
N LYS A 133 5.97 1.02 3.23
CA LYS A 133 5.27 -0.21 2.82
C LYS A 133 5.05 -1.17 4.00
N SER A 134 6.11 -1.45 4.76
CA SER A 134 6.14 -2.57 5.72
C SER A 134 6.16 -2.11 7.19
N GLY A 135 6.30 -0.82 7.47
CA GLY A 135 6.46 -0.29 8.82
C GLY A 135 7.83 -0.56 9.43
N ALA A 136 8.76 -1.16 8.67
CA ALA A 136 10.13 -1.36 9.09
C ALA A 136 11.06 -1.58 7.91
N VAL A 137 12.33 -1.25 8.09
CA VAL A 137 13.41 -1.55 7.14
C VAL A 137 14.69 -1.89 7.88
N GLY A 138 15.46 -2.81 7.32
CA GLY A 138 16.80 -3.14 7.81
C GLY A 138 17.87 -2.45 6.99
N VAL A 139 18.97 -2.10 7.63
CA VAL A 139 20.20 -1.65 6.95
C VAL A 139 21.40 -2.38 7.53
N ILE A 140 22.05 -3.18 6.71
CA ILE A 140 23.34 -3.78 7.08
C ILE A 140 24.41 -2.74 6.81
N VAL A 141 25.26 -2.51 7.79
CA VAL A 141 26.38 -1.58 7.73
C VAL A 141 27.68 -2.36 7.88
N ASP A 142 28.55 -2.25 6.90
CA ASP A 142 29.88 -2.79 6.91
C ASP A 142 30.88 -1.67 7.26
N TYR A 143 31.56 -1.80 8.40
CA TYR A 143 32.56 -0.84 8.87
C TYR A 143 33.96 -1.29 8.43
N GLY A 144 34.81 -0.30 8.17
CA GLY A 144 36.25 -0.57 7.91
C GLY A 144 36.95 -1.00 9.19
N ALA A 145 38.04 -1.80 9.03
CA ALA A 145 38.88 -2.15 10.16
C ALA A 145 39.48 -0.90 10.79
N PRO A 146 39.60 -0.87 12.14
CA PRO A 146 40.31 0.21 12.83
C PRO A 146 41.77 0.27 12.33
N LYS A 147 42.27 1.48 12.14
CA LYS A 147 43.66 1.74 11.73
C LYS A 147 44.48 2.30 12.91
N ASP A 148 45.75 2.11 12.86
CA ASP A 148 46.70 2.72 13.78
C ASP A 148 46.44 2.48 15.28
N GLY A 149 45.96 1.26 15.64
CA GLY A 149 45.68 0.88 17.02
C GLY A 149 44.51 1.55 17.68
N LYS A 150 43.68 2.30 16.93
CA LYS A 150 42.43 2.93 17.41
C LYS A 150 41.37 1.88 17.67
N ALA A 151 40.52 2.13 18.65
CA ALA A 151 39.35 1.29 18.95
C ALA A 151 38.16 1.52 18.01
N ILE A 152 38.13 2.67 17.32
CA ILE A 152 37.00 3.13 16.48
C ILE A 152 37.25 2.76 15.01
N PRO A 153 36.26 2.25 14.28
CA PRO A 153 36.37 1.99 12.84
C PRO A 153 36.77 3.24 12.06
N ASP A 154 37.64 3.08 11.06
CA ASP A 154 38.11 4.17 10.21
C ASP A 154 36.97 4.82 9.37
N GLY A 155 35.84 4.16 9.25
CA GLY A 155 34.65 4.66 8.54
C GLY A 155 33.73 3.54 8.09
N ILE A 156 32.69 3.92 7.38
CA ILE A 156 31.74 3.00 6.76
C ILE A 156 32.27 2.62 5.38
N VAL A 157 32.18 1.34 5.06
CA VAL A 157 32.59 0.79 3.75
C VAL A 157 31.38 0.66 2.83
N LYS A 158 30.26 0.17 3.37
CA LYS A 158 29.07 -0.11 2.57
C LYS A 158 27.80 -0.15 3.42
N PHE A 159 26.70 0.25 2.80
CA PHE A 159 25.35 -0.01 3.30
C PHE A 159 24.61 -0.99 2.40
N THR A 160 23.75 -1.83 3.00
CA THR A 160 22.86 -2.72 2.27
C THR A 160 21.46 -2.60 2.86
N VAL A 161 20.51 -2.10 2.10
CA VAL A 161 19.10 -2.02 2.52
C VAL A 161 18.47 -3.40 2.44
N VAL A 162 17.84 -3.83 3.53
CA VAL A 162 17.21 -5.13 3.70
C VAL A 162 15.70 -4.97 3.83
N PRO A 163 14.92 -5.51 2.89
CA PRO A 163 13.46 -5.47 2.99
C PRO A 163 12.96 -6.40 4.11
N SER A 164 11.76 -6.09 4.64
CA SER A 164 11.15 -6.82 5.75
C SER A 164 11.11 -8.34 5.53
N ARG A 165 10.83 -8.78 4.29
CA ARG A 165 10.80 -10.22 3.94
C ARG A 165 12.14 -10.95 4.05
N SER A 166 13.23 -10.23 4.19
CA SER A 166 14.60 -10.78 4.19
C SER A 166 15.27 -10.70 5.57
N MET A 167 14.51 -10.37 6.62
CA MET A 167 15.04 -10.23 7.98
C MET A 167 14.09 -10.86 9.00
N ARG A 168 14.68 -11.52 10.01
CA ARG A 168 13.96 -12.06 11.17
C ARG A 168 14.80 -11.82 12.42
N PHE A 169 14.15 -11.48 13.53
CA PHE A 169 14.85 -11.44 14.82
C PHE A 169 15.34 -12.81 15.20
N ALA A 170 16.62 -12.93 15.57
CA ALA A 170 17.11 -14.12 16.22
C ALA A 170 16.34 -14.36 17.53
N LYS A 171 16.34 -15.59 18.02
CA LYS A 171 15.78 -15.88 19.33
C LYS A 171 16.41 -14.96 20.38
N PRO A 172 15.62 -14.33 21.26
CA PRO A 172 16.14 -13.44 22.28
C PRO A 172 17.03 -14.20 23.26
N ASP A 173 17.89 -13.48 23.94
CA ASP A 173 18.69 -14.01 25.04
C ASP A 173 17.84 -14.38 26.26
N ASP A 174 18.47 -14.89 27.32
CA ASP A 174 17.79 -15.30 28.56
C ASP A 174 17.13 -14.14 29.32
N THR A 175 17.43 -12.89 28.95
CA THR A 175 16.81 -11.66 29.48
C THR A 175 15.62 -11.19 28.63
N GLY A 176 15.35 -11.84 27.49
CA GLY A 176 14.30 -11.48 26.56
C GLY A 176 14.70 -10.40 25.55
N VAL A 177 15.99 -10.03 25.50
CA VAL A 177 16.48 -8.98 24.62
C VAL A 177 16.92 -9.58 23.27
N PHE A 178 16.50 -8.95 22.19
CA PHE A 178 16.97 -9.30 20.84
C PHE A 178 18.33 -8.66 20.60
N THR A 179 19.33 -9.48 20.38
CA THR A 179 20.73 -9.04 20.14
C THR A 179 21.14 -9.14 18.68
N ASN A 180 20.49 -10.00 17.91
CA ASN A 180 20.87 -10.30 16.53
C ASN A 180 19.65 -10.29 15.60
N MET A 181 19.92 -9.93 14.34
CA MET A 181 19.01 -10.10 13.21
C MET A 181 19.54 -11.19 12.28
N ILE A 182 18.66 -12.10 11.89
CA ILE A 182 18.98 -13.10 10.86
C ILE A 182 18.60 -12.54 9.51
N TYR A 183 19.60 -12.41 8.65
CA TYR A 183 19.44 -12.00 7.26
C TYR A 183 19.44 -13.23 6.35
N LYS A 184 18.41 -13.35 5.53
CA LYS A 184 18.32 -14.33 4.44
C LYS A 184 17.50 -13.75 3.30
N LYS A 185 17.93 -13.91 2.07
CA LYS A 185 17.23 -13.37 0.90
C LYS A 185 15.79 -13.88 0.78
N SER A 186 15.51 -15.09 1.24
CA SER A 186 14.16 -15.67 1.31
C SER A 186 14.09 -16.70 2.44
N PHE A 187 13.07 -16.59 3.28
CA PHE A 187 12.74 -17.55 4.34
C PHE A 187 11.78 -18.65 3.87
N LYS A 188 11.35 -18.64 2.60
CA LYS A 188 10.53 -19.71 2.04
C LYS A 188 11.31 -21.02 2.01
N SER A 189 10.64 -22.10 2.44
CA SER A 189 11.17 -23.45 2.31
C SER A 189 11.45 -23.78 0.85
N GLY A 190 12.60 -24.44 0.58
CA GLY A 190 13.02 -24.83 -0.77
C GLY A 190 13.58 -23.70 -1.65
N ALA A 191 13.69 -22.47 -1.14
CA ALA A 191 14.33 -21.39 -1.89
C ALA A 191 15.84 -21.63 -2.04
N ILE A 192 16.34 -21.61 -3.27
CA ILE A 192 17.78 -21.71 -3.57
C ILE A 192 18.39 -20.31 -3.41
N VAL A 193 18.88 -20.02 -2.20
CA VAL A 193 19.50 -18.74 -1.83
C VAL A 193 20.71 -19.01 -0.94
N ALA A 194 21.54 -17.98 -0.78
CA ALA A 194 22.68 -18.06 0.16
C ALA A 194 22.21 -18.42 1.58
N PRO A 195 23.07 -19.09 2.38
CA PRO A 195 22.77 -19.42 3.77
C PRO A 195 22.37 -18.18 4.58
N ALA A 196 21.61 -18.41 5.65
CA ALA A 196 21.22 -17.37 6.59
C ALA A 196 22.46 -16.88 7.36
N GLU A 197 22.49 -15.56 7.61
CA GLU A 197 23.56 -14.90 8.36
C GLU A 197 22.96 -14.25 9.61
N SER A 198 23.56 -14.51 10.78
CA SER A 198 23.21 -13.84 12.03
C SER A 198 24.10 -12.61 12.20
N ILE A 199 23.50 -11.43 12.19
CA ILE A 199 24.20 -10.14 12.26
C ILE A 199 23.79 -9.45 13.56
N PRO A 200 24.75 -8.98 14.39
CA PRO A 200 24.42 -8.25 15.62
C PRO A 200 23.66 -6.98 15.29
N LEU A 201 22.66 -6.67 16.12
CA LEU A 201 21.93 -5.42 16.03
C LEU A 201 22.86 -4.23 16.30
N PHE A 202 22.52 -3.09 15.72
CA PHE A 202 23.30 -1.89 15.86
C PHE A 202 23.39 -1.47 17.34
N ASP A 203 24.64 -1.36 17.82
CA ASP A 203 25.00 -0.89 19.13
C ASP A 203 26.14 0.12 19.00
N PRO A 204 25.92 1.41 19.32
CA PRO A 204 26.94 2.45 19.21
C PRO A 204 28.16 2.20 20.13
N PHE A 205 28.05 1.33 21.13
CA PHE A 205 29.13 1.01 22.05
C PHE A 205 29.92 -0.25 21.65
N ALA A 206 29.42 -1.03 20.69
CA ALA A 206 30.04 -2.27 20.22
C ALA A 206 31.06 -2.01 19.10
N THR A 207 32.14 -1.29 19.38
CA THR A 207 33.14 -0.82 18.41
C THR A 207 33.93 -1.96 17.72
N LYS A 208 33.89 -3.18 18.24
CA LYS A 208 34.62 -4.35 17.67
C LYS A 208 33.84 -5.00 16.51
N ASN A 209 32.56 -4.75 16.37
CA ASN A 209 31.75 -5.38 15.33
C ASN A 209 31.92 -4.63 14.01
N GLN A 210 32.60 -5.25 13.04
CA GLN A 210 32.80 -4.68 11.71
C GLN A 210 31.54 -4.73 10.83
N ARG A 211 30.52 -5.48 11.24
CA ARG A 211 29.26 -5.63 10.54
C ARG A 211 28.12 -5.60 11.54
N GLN A 212 27.16 -4.70 11.33
CA GLN A 212 26.03 -4.53 12.22
C GLN A 212 24.74 -4.35 11.43
N PHE A 213 23.60 -4.64 12.07
CA PHE A 213 22.28 -4.53 11.49
C PHE A 213 21.50 -3.41 12.18
N LEU A 214 21.28 -2.31 11.48
CA LEU A 214 20.37 -1.27 11.93
C LEU A 214 18.94 -1.64 11.57
N TYR A 215 18.06 -1.71 12.56
CA TYR A 215 16.65 -1.96 12.39
C TYR A 215 15.86 -0.67 12.64
N ILE A 216 15.25 -0.13 11.59
CA ILE A 216 14.42 1.08 11.65
C ILE A 216 12.97 0.63 11.69
N LYS A 217 12.28 0.93 12.80
CA LYS A 217 10.91 0.49 13.09
C LYS A 217 9.98 1.69 13.19
N ASN A 218 8.76 1.53 12.67
CA ASN A 218 7.67 2.47 12.92
C ASN A 218 7.39 2.55 14.43
N PRO A 219 7.52 3.74 15.05
CA PRO A 219 7.31 3.92 16.50
C PRO A 219 5.87 3.64 16.94
N TYR A 220 4.91 3.69 16.02
CA TYR A 220 3.48 3.41 16.28
C TYR A 220 3.10 1.95 16.09
N SER A 221 4.07 1.06 15.82
CA SER A 221 3.80 -0.38 15.73
C SER A 221 3.29 -0.95 17.05
N THR A 222 2.21 -1.72 16.99
CA THR A 222 1.62 -2.39 18.15
C THR A 222 2.34 -3.68 18.55
N LEU A 223 3.29 -4.15 17.73
CA LEU A 223 4.12 -5.32 18.03
C LEU A 223 5.40 -4.88 18.72
N ASP A 224 5.83 -5.62 19.74
CA ASP A 224 7.08 -5.32 20.46
C ASP A 224 8.32 -5.54 19.58
N SER A 225 8.34 -6.57 18.77
CA SER A 225 9.45 -6.95 17.90
C SER A 225 9.39 -6.28 16.53
N TYR A 226 8.47 -6.75 15.68
CA TYR A 226 8.38 -6.29 14.29
C TYR A 226 7.65 -4.97 14.13
N GLY A 227 8.05 -4.18 13.13
CA GLY A 227 7.32 -3.00 12.70
C GLY A 227 6.08 -3.36 11.90
N LEU A 228 5.00 -2.60 12.10
CA LEU A 228 3.79 -2.64 11.27
C LEU A 228 3.57 -1.27 10.63
N PRO A 229 3.09 -1.21 9.40
CA PRO A 229 2.77 0.06 8.76
C PRO A 229 1.48 0.67 9.34
N ASN A 230 1.39 2.00 9.35
CA ASN A 230 0.23 2.72 9.88
C ASN A 230 -1.07 2.36 9.15
N TRP A 231 -0.99 2.02 7.86
CA TRP A 231 -2.11 1.67 7.01
C TRP A 231 -2.64 0.23 7.18
N ILE A 232 -2.07 -0.57 8.08
CA ILE A 232 -2.40 -1.99 8.22
C ILE A 232 -3.91 -2.24 8.46
N GLY A 233 -4.61 -1.28 9.06
CA GLY A 233 -6.06 -1.34 9.24
C GLY A 233 -6.87 -1.31 7.93
N ALA A 234 -6.26 -0.92 6.81
CA ALA A 234 -6.90 -0.94 5.50
C ALA A 234 -6.79 -2.29 4.77
N PHE A 235 -6.22 -3.32 5.37
CA PHE A 235 -5.98 -4.61 4.73
C PHE A 235 -7.19 -5.12 3.94
N ASN A 236 -8.37 -5.17 4.57
CA ASN A 236 -9.59 -5.65 3.91
C ASN A 236 -10.07 -4.72 2.78
N PHE A 237 -9.85 -3.42 2.90
CA PHE A 237 -10.22 -2.46 1.87
C PHE A 237 -9.29 -2.56 0.65
N ILE A 238 -8.01 -2.85 0.84
CA ILE A 238 -7.05 -3.10 -0.24
C ILE A 238 -7.38 -4.41 -0.96
N GLU A 239 -7.77 -5.47 -0.21
CA GLU A 239 -8.26 -6.72 -0.80
C GLU A 239 -9.57 -6.50 -1.58
N ALA A 240 -10.50 -5.69 -1.06
CA ALA A 240 -11.74 -5.36 -1.75
C ALA A 240 -11.49 -4.59 -3.05
N ASP A 241 -10.52 -3.68 -3.09
CA ASP A 241 -10.12 -2.95 -4.31
C ASP A 241 -9.72 -3.90 -5.43
N PHE A 242 -8.95 -4.94 -5.10
CA PHE A 242 -8.60 -6.00 -6.04
C PHE A 242 -9.84 -6.74 -6.59
N GLN A 243 -10.81 -7.06 -5.71
CA GLN A 243 -12.05 -7.73 -6.13
C GLN A 243 -12.91 -6.82 -7.01
N PHE A 244 -12.97 -5.52 -6.73
CA PHE A 244 -13.63 -4.57 -7.62
C PHE A 244 -12.97 -4.53 -9.00
N GLY A 245 -11.63 -4.55 -9.06
CA GLY A 245 -10.90 -4.65 -10.33
C GLY A 245 -11.28 -5.89 -11.13
N ILE A 246 -11.32 -7.06 -10.50
CA ILE A 246 -11.77 -8.32 -11.13
C ILE A 246 -13.22 -8.22 -11.58
N GLN A 247 -14.10 -7.65 -10.78
CA GLN A 247 -15.51 -7.49 -11.13
C GLN A 247 -15.69 -6.58 -12.36
N ILE A 248 -14.96 -5.47 -12.40
CA ILE A 248 -14.97 -4.54 -13.55
C ILE A 248 -14.46 -5.27 -14.81
N GLU A 249 -13.35 -6.02 -14.70
CA GLU A 249 -12.80 -6.79 -15.80
C GLU A 249 -13.80 -7.83 -16.33
N ASN A 250 -14.43 -8.59 -15.43
CA ASN A 250 -15.43 -9.58 -15.79
C ASN A 250 -16.66 -8.93 -16.43
N SER A 251 -17.12 -7.80 -15.90
CA SER A 251 -18.23 -7.06 -16.45
C SER A 251 -17.90 -6.49 -17.83
N ALA A 252 -16.67 -6.04 -18.06
CA ALA A 252 -16.22 -5.58 -19.35
C ALA A 252 -16.14 -6.72 -20.40
N LYS A 253 -15.76 -7.93 -19.96
CA LYS A 253 -15.67 -9.12 -20.84
C LYS A 253 -17.04 -9.71 -21.17
N ASN A 254 -17.92 -9.80 -20.18
CA ASN A 254 -19.15 -10.59 -20.24
C ASN A 254 -20.44 -9.75 -20.25
N GLY A 255 -20.33 -8.41 -20.16
CA GLY A 255 -21.46 -7.52 -19.91
C GLY A 255 -21.82 -7.40 -18.42
N PHE A 256 -22.49 -6.29 -18.04
CA PHE A 256 -22.70 -5.96 -16.63
C PHE A 256 -23.81 -6.76 -15.93
N THR A 257 -24.72 -7.39 -16.69
CA THR A 257 -25.82 -8.22 -16.14
C THR A 257 -26.31 -9.21 -17.17
N PRO A 258 -26.86 -10.37 -16.75
CA PRO A 258 -27.58 -11.23 -17.66
C PRO A 258 -28.78 -10.45 -18.19
N LYS A 259 -28.78 -10.16 -19.49
CA LYS A 259 -29.82 -9.35 -20.14
C LYS A 259 -31.03 -10.17 -20.56
N THR A 260 -30.89 -11.49 -20.60
CA THR A 260 -31.95 -12.37 -21.10
C THR A 260 -32.00 -13.65 -20.27
N HIS A 261 -33.19 -13.95 -19.74
CA HIS A 261 -33.49 -15.24 -19.12
C HIS A 261 -34.33 -16.06 -20.10
N ILE A 262 -33.80 -17.22 -20.51
CA ILE A 262 -34.50 -18.15 -21.44
C ILE A 262 -34.95 -19.35 -20.64
N THR A 263 -36.27 -19.55 -20.56
CA THR A 263 -36.86 -20.75 -19.95
C THR A 263 -37.22 -21.74 -21.02
N MET A 264 -36.71 -22.97 -20.93
CA MET A 264 -36.97 -24.07 -21.90
C MET A 264 -37.76 -25.20 -21.25
N ILE A 265 -38.59 -25.89 -22.07
CA ILE A 265 -39.32 -27.08 -21.63
C ILE A 265 -38.40 -28.28 -21.75
N GLY A 266 -38.00 -28.84 -20.60
CA GLY A 266 -37.07 -29.98 -20.53
C GLY A 266 -37.73 -31.28 -20.01
N ARG A 267 -39.00 -31.53 -20.32
CA ARG A 267 -39.80 -32.61 -19.71
C ARG A 267 -39.18 -34.00 -19.83
N ASN A 268 -38.56 -34.28 -20.96
CA ASN A 268 -37.98 -35.61 -21.27
C ASN A 268 -36.44 -35.58 -21.37
N MET A 269 -35.79 -34.48 -20.95
CA MET A 269 -34.34 -34.34 -21.02
C MET A 269 -33.68 -34.84 -19.73
N SER A 270 -32.67 -35.67 -19.91
CA SER A 270 -31.78 -36.07 -18.83
C SER A 270 -31.02 -34.84 -18.27
N LYS A 271 -30.42 -34.99 -17.11
CA LYS A 271 -29.61 -33.92 -16.50
C LYS A 271 -28.44 -33.48 -17.39
N GLU A 272 -27.86 -34.44 -18.12
CA GLU A 272 -26.74 -34.22 -19.03
C GLU A 272 -27.17 -33.47 -20.31
N GLU A 273 -28.32 -33.87 -20.90
CA GLU A 273 -28.88 -33.18 -22.06
C GLU A 273 -29.28 -31.74 -21.76
N ARG A 274 -29.79 -31.47 -20.54
CA ARG A 274 -30.07 -30.09 -20.09
C ARG A 274 -28.80 -29.26 -19.98
N ARG A 275 -27.72 -29.86 -19.44
CA ARG A 275 -26.43 -29.18 -19.32
C ARG A 275 -25.86 -28.84 -20.71
N LEU A 276 -25.84 -29.79 -21.63
CA LEU A 276 -25.37 -29.57 -23.00
C LEU A 276 -26.21 -28.56 -23.78
N ALA A 277 -27.52 -28.56 -23.58
CA ALA A 277 -28.40 -27.56 -24.20
C ALA A 277 -28.15 -26.15 -23.63
N ALA A 278 -27.94 -26.03 -22.32
CA ALA A 278 -27.62 -24.75 -21.68
C ALA A 278 -26.26 -24.21 -22.16
N GLU A 279 -25.23 -25.05 -22.23
CA GLU A 279 -23.91 -24.73 -22.75
C GLU A 279 -23.96 -24.26 -24.21
N ASN A 280 -24.67 -25.01 -25.08
CA ASN A 280 -24.83 -24.63 -26.48
C ASN A 280 -25.55 -23.28 -26.68
N ILE A 281 -26.53 -22.96 -25.85
CA ILE A 281 -27.23 -21.68 -25.90
C ILE A 281 -26.33 -20.55 -25.40
N GLN A 282 -25.62 -20.79 -24.30
CA GLN A 282 -24.65 -19.84 -23.75
C GLN A 282 -23.53 -19.56 -24.77
N ASP A 283 -22.95 -20.58 -25.39
CA ASP A 283 -21.88 -20.44 -26.40
C ASP A 283 -22.33 -19.67 -27.64
N ARG A 284 -23.58 -19.88 -28.09
CA ARG A 284 -24.11 -19.18 -29.26
C ARG A 284 -24.51 -17.74 -29.01
N LEU A 285 -24.94 -17.42 -27.79
CA LEU A 285 -25.43 -16.11 -27.41
C LEU A 285 -24.42 -15.29 -26.61
N SER A 286 -23.44 -15.93 -25.98
CA SER A 286 -22.37 -15.31 -25.21
C SER A 286 -21.07 -15.23 -25.98
N GLY A 287 -21.01 -14.51 -27.09
CA GLY A 287 -19.72 -14.13 -27.69
C GLY A 287 -19.02 -13.04 -26.92
N SER A 288 -17.76 -12.71 -27.25
CA SER A 288 -16.99 -11.64 -26.61
C SER A 288 -17.65 -10.24 -26.60
N LYS A 289 -18.80 -10.13 -27.28
CA LYS A 289 -19.74 -8.99 -27.31
C LYS A 289 -21.17 -9.40 -27.01
N GLY A 290 -21.41 -10.66 -26.58
CA GLY A 290 -22.75 -11.23 -26.40
C GLY A 290 -23.36 -10.89 -25.03
N ASP A 291 -24.68 -10.83 -25.00
CA ASP A 291 -25.46 -10.67 -23.79
C ASP A 291 -25.33 -11.91 -22.89
N GLN A 292 -25.18 -11.75 -21.58
CA GLN A 292 -25.26 -12.87 -20.65
C GLN A 292 -26.67 -13.47 -20.68
N VAL A 293 -26.76 -14.77 -20.95
CA VAL A 293 -28.01 -15.50 -21.02
C VAL A 293 -28.09 -16.50 -19.87
N VAL A 294 -29.17 -16.46 -19.12
CA VAL A 294 -29.52 -17.45 -18.12
C VAL A 294 -30.54 -18.43 -18.72
N VAL A 295 -30.20 -19.72 -18.76
CA VAL A 295 -31.10 -20.76 -19.26
C VAL A 295 -31.69 -21.55 -18.12
N SER A 296 -33.02 -21.64 -18.06
CA SER A 296 -33.78 -22.46 -17.11
C SER A 296 -34.61 -23.52 -17.81
N PHE A 297 -34.83 -24.66 -17.15
CA PHE A 297 -35.67 -25.76 -17.70
C PHE A 297 -36.90 -25.98 -16.82
N VAL A 298 -38.06 -26.02 -17.43
CA VAL A 298 -39.36 -26.31 -16.78
C VAL A 298 -39.89 -27.67 -17.17
N ALA A 299 -40.74 -28.29 -16.36
CA ALA A 299 -41.17 -29.64 -16.52
C ALA A 299 -42.52 -29.79 -17.28
N LYS A 300 -43.33 -28.73 -17.38
CA LYS A 300 -44.67 -28.78 -17.95
C LYS A 300 -44.85 -27.78 -19.08
N GLU A 301 -45.63 -28.22 -20.09
CA GLU A 301 -45.94 -27.44 -21.29
C GLU A 301 -46.84 -26.21 -21.03
N THR A 302 -47.56 -26.21 -19.91
CA THR A 302 -48.34 -25.06 -19.42
C THR A 302 -47.44 -23.93 -18.87
N GLU A 303 -46.19 -24.23 -18.56
CA GLU A 303 -45.17 -23.29 -18.17
C GLU A 303 -44.46 -22.79 -19.40
N LYS A 304 -45.08 -21.84 -20.14
CA LYS A 304 -44.47 -21.24 -21.33
C LYS A 304 -43.11 -20.66 -21.02
N PRO A 305 -42.12 -20.79 -21.92
CA PRO A 305 -40.85 -20.10 -21.76
C PRO A 305 -41.11 -18.59 -21.64
N ILE A 306 -40.80 -18.03 -20.49
CA ILE A 306 -40.88 -16.62 -20.26
C ILE A 306 -39.49 -16.07 -20.57
N ILE A 307 -39.40 -15.20 -21.56
CA ILE A 307 -38.20 -14.43 -21.83
C ILE A 307 -38.35 -13.12 -21.06
N GLU A 308 -37.75 -13.05 -19.92
CA GLU A 308 -37.71 -11.84 -19.10
C GLU A 308 -36.39 -11.10 -19.34
N LYS A 309 -36.52 -9.85 -19.73
CA LYS A 309 -35.39 -8.94 -19.65
C LYS A 309 -35.16 -8.62 -18.17
N ILE A 310 -34.04 -9.05 -17.65
CA ILE A 310 -33.59 -8.63 -16.33
C ILE A 310 -33.12 -7.20 -16.47
N GLU A 311 -33.91 -6.23 -15.99
CA GLU A 311 -33.47 -4.85 -15.98
C GLU A 311 -32.22 -4.72 -15.11
N ALA A 312 -31.22 -4.03 -15.64
CA ALA A 312 -30.00 -3.70 -14.92
C ALA A 312 -30.37 -2.79 -13.72
N ASN A 313 -30.65 -3.41 -12.60
CA ASN A 313 -30.89 -2.69 -11.34
C ASN A 313 -29.60 -1.96 -10.97
N ASN A 314 -29.50 -0.67 -11.15
CA ASN A 314 -28.51 0.29 -10.59
C ASN A 314 -27.19 -0.34 -10.01
N LEU A 315 -26.85 -1.57 -10.45
CA LEU A 315 -25.70 -2.32 -9.96
C LEU A 315 -24.41 -1.53 -10.23
N ASP A 316 -24.34 -0.88 -11.39
CA ASP A 316 -23.21 -0.04 -11.78
C ASP A 316 -22.99 1.11 -10.81
N LYS A 317 -24.08 1.80 -10.42
CA LYS A 317 -24.05 2.89 -9.42
C LYS A 317 -23.67 2.37 -8.03
N THR A 318 -24.10 1.17 -7.70
CA THR A 318 -23.76 0.53 -6.42
C THR A 318 -22.29 0.19 -6.38
N ILE A 319 -21.73 -0.42 -7.43
CA ILE A 319 -20.30 -0.75 -7.55
C ILE A 319 -19.48 0.55 -7.52
N GLU A 320 -19.85 1.57 -8.26
CA GLU A 320 -19.19 2.87 -8.25
C GLU A 320 -19.19 3.49 -6.85
N THR A 321 -20.33 3.48 -6.17
CA THR A 321 -20.44 4.02 -4.80
C THR A 321 -19.60 3.25 -3.82
N MET A 322 -19.60 1.90 -3.88
CA MET A 322 -18.79 1.05 -3.02
C MET A 322 -17.29 1.23 -3.27
N SER A 323 -16.87 1.31 -4.53
CA SER A 323 -15.47 1.57 -4.90
C SER A 323 -15.00 2.91 -4.34
N ARG A 324 -15.79 3.97 -4.47
CA ARG A 324 -15.44 5.29 -3.89
C ARG A 324 -15.34 5.28 -2.37
N LEU A 325 -16.25 4.59 -1.69
CA LEU A 325 -16.19 4.43 -0.23
C LEU A 325 -14.95 3.63 0.17
N ASN A 326 -14.58 2.62 -0.62
CA ASN A 326 -13.39 1.82 -0.41
C ASN A 326 -12.12 2.66 -0.56
N ASP A 327 -12.00 3.45 -1.63
CA ASP A 327 -10.89 4.39 -1.82
C ASP A 327 -10.78 5.38 -0.66
N ALA A 328 -11.90 5.95 -0.21
CA ALA A 328 -11.90 6.86 0.93
C ALA A 328 -11.37 6.19 2.22
N LYS A 329 -11.66 4.90 2.44
CA LYS A 329 -11.13 4.13 3.58
C LYS A 329 -9.65 3.86 3.45
N ILE A 330 -9.16 3.53 2.26
CA ILE A 330 -7.73 3.38 1.99
C ILE A 330 -7.00 4.70 2.25
N LEU A 331 -7.50 5.82 1.73
CA LEU A 331 -6.94 7.16 1.95
C LEU A 331 -6.89 7.53 3.45
N THR A 332 -7.99 7.26 4.17
CA THR A 332 -8.06 7.51 5.63
C THR A 332 -7.01 6.71 6.39
N ALA A 333 -6.82 5.43 6.06
CA ALA A 333 -5.83 4.59 6.72
C ALA A 333 -4.37 5.02 6.43
N HIS A 334 -4.16 5.72 5.32
CA HIS A 334 -2.88 6.35 5.00
C HIS A 334 -2.70 7.76 5.58
N ASN A 335 -3.66 8.23 6.39
CA ASN A 335 -3.70 9.57 6.99
C ASN A 335 -3.67 10.71 5.93
N ILE A 336 -4.29 10.48 4.77
CA ILE A 336 -4.29 11.45 3.68
C ILE A 336 -5.34 12.52 3.95
N THR A 337 -4.91 13.76 4.05
CA THR A 337 -5.76 14.93 4.35
C THR A 337 -6.61 15.37 3.16
N SER A 338 -6.14 15.15 1.93
CA SER A 338 -6.86 15.49 0.71
C SER A 338 -6.62 14.44 -0.39
N PRO A 339 -7.68 13.80 -0.92
CA PRO A 339 -7.56 12.82 -2.00
C PRO A 339 -6.88 13.37 -3.26
N THR A 340 -7.08 14.64 -3.56
CA THR A 340 -6.52 15.31 -4.75
C THR A 340 -4.98 15.33 -4.76
N LEU A 341 -4.33 15.32 -3.60
CA LEU A 341 -2.87 15.21 -3.47
C LEU A 341 -2.34 13.91 -4.08
N PHE A 342 -3.16 12.87 -4.13
CA PHE A 342 -2.81 11.55 -4.64
C PHE A 342 -3.46 11.23 -5.98
N GLY A 343 -4.15 12.21 -6.61
CA GLY A 343 -4.77 12.05 -7.91
C GLY A 343 -6.12 11.31 -7.85
N VAL A 344 -6.69 11.12 -6.67
CA VAL A 344 -8.03 10.54 -6.49
C VAL A 344 -9.07 11.65 -6.61
N MET A 345 -9.96 11.53 -7.59
CA MET A 345 -11.04 12.49 -7.80
C MET A 345 -12.29 12.04 -7.04
N THR A 346 -12.82 12.90 -6.21
CA THR A 346 -14.14 12.71 -5.59
C THR A 346 -15.21 13.41 -6.43
N THR A 347 -16.33 12.71 -6.69
CA THR A 347 -17.43 13.23 -7.50
C THR A 347 -17.99 14.52 -6.88
N GLY A 348 -18.12 15.57 -7.67
CA GLY A 348 -18.61 16.89 -7.20
C GLY A 348 -17.52 17.87 -6.79
N GLN A 349 -16.27 17.44 -6.70
CA GLN A 349 -15.13 18.36 -6.67
C GLN A 349 -14.64 18.57 -8.10
N THR A 350 -14.78 19.79 -8.58
CA THR A 350 -14.01 20.24 -9.75
C THR A 350 -12.54 20.08 -9.43
N MET A 351 -11.69 19.81 -10.43
CA MET A 351 -10.22 19.75 -10.33
C MET A 351 -9.58 21.06 -9.79
N GLY A 352 -10.38 21.95 -9.30
CA GLY A 352 -10.05 23.25 -8.77
C GLY A 352 -10.66 23.49 -7.41
N GLY A 353 -10.25 22.75 -6.39
CA GLY A 353 -10.04 23.41 -5.11
C GLY A 353 -9.12 24.61 -5.41
N THR A 354 -9.38 25.77 -4.80
CA THR A 354 -8.49 26.93 -5.00
C THR A 354 -7.06 26.43 -4.77
N GLY A 355 -6.09 26.80 -5.61
CA GLY A 355 -4.70 26.33 -5.48
C GLY A 355 -4.17 26.45 -4.05
N THR A 356 -4.71 27.41 -3.28
CA THR A 356 -4.46 27.64 -1.86
C THR A 356 -4.91 26.47 -0.96
N GLU A 357 -6.07 25.86 -1.20
CA GLU A 357 -6.53 24.69 -0.42
C GLU A 357 -5.63 23.48 -0.63
N MET A 358 -5.20 23.25 -1.87
CA MET A 358 -4.30 22.15 -2.19
C MET A 358 -2.92 22.35 -1.54
N ILE A 359 -2.38 23.57 -1.58
CA ILE A 359 -1.12 23.92 -0.89
C ILE A 359 -1.25 23.75 0.62
N SER A 360 -2.37 24.20 1.22
CA SER A 360 -2.61 24.05 2.65
C SER A 360 -2.72 22.58 3.06
N ALA A 361 -3.45 21.77 2.30
CA ALA A 361 -3.57 20.33 2.54
C ALA A 361 -2.21 19.61 2.37
N PHE A 362 -1.41 20.01 1.37
CA PHE A 362 -0.06 19.49 1.19
C PHE A 362 0.86 19.84 2.37
N ASN A 363 0.85 21.09 2.81
CA ASN A 363 1.67 21.52 3.93
C ASN A 363 1.29 20.83 5.23
N LEU A 364 -0.02 20.64 5.48
CA LEU A 364 -0.50 19.90 6.64
C LEU A 364 -0.03 18.44 6.58
N PHE A 365 -0.25 17.76 5.46
CA PHE A 365 0.19 16.37 5.26
C PHE A 365 1.71 16.22 5.41
N LYS A 366 2.47 17.16 4.84
CA LYS A 366 3.92 17.21 4.98
C LYS A 366 4.35 17.34 6.43
N ALA A 367 3.74 18.23 7.19
CA ALA A 367 4.08 18.48 8.57
C ALA A 367 3.72 17.31 9.50
N THR A 368 2.59 16.66 9.28
CA THR A 368 2.06 15.62 10.17
C THR A 368 2.53 14.20 9.84
N GLU A 369 2.82 13.91 8.57
CA GLU A 369 3.15 12.56 8.11
C GLU A 369 4.57 12.45 7.54
N ILE A 370 4.94 13.37 6.63
CA ILE A 370 6.18 13.22 5.87
C ILE A 370 7.41 13.59 6.70
N ILE A 371 7.36 14.71 7.41
CA ILE A 371 8.52 15.18 8.21
C ILE A 371 8.84 14.23 9.37
N PRO A 372 7.86 13.72 10.15
CA PRO A 372 8.14 12.71 11.18
C PRO A 372 8.76 11.43 10.63
N ASP A 373 8.20 10.85 9.56
CA ASP A 373 8.73 9.64 8.95
C ASP A 373 10.13 9.86 8.37
N ARG A 374 10.37 11.02 7.72
CA ARG A 374 11.68 11.43 7.23
C ARG A 374 12.71 11.49 8.35
N LYS A 375 12.33 12.11 9.46
CA LYS A 375 13.22 12.24 10.62
C LYS A 375 13.66 10.88 11.16
N VAL A 376 12.73 9.95 11.31
CA VAL A 376 13.05 8.58 11.77
C VAL A 376 14.12 7.92 10.87
N ILE A 377 13.98 8.06 9.56
CA ILE A 377 14.89 7.43 8.61
C ILE A 377 16.24 8.16 8.55
N VAL A 378 16.22 9.47 8.39
CA VAL A 378 17.44 10.28 8.20
C VAL A 378 18.31 10.27 9.46
N ASP A 379 17.72 10.43 10.64
CA ASP A 379 18.45 10.37 11.91
C ASP A 379 19.07 8.98 12.13
N ALA A 380 18.35 7.90 11.74
CA ALA A 380 18.87 6.55 11.83
C ALA A 380 20.13 6.37 10.96
N PHE A 381 20.15 6.92 9.74
CA PHE A 381 21.34 6.89 8.89
C PHE A 381 22.46 7.80 9.43
N ALA A 382 22.12 8.99 9.96
CA ALA A 382 23.10 9.91 10.52
C ALA A 382 23.84 9.29 11.72
N ASN A 383 23.11 8.63 12.63
CA ASN A 383 23.70 7.97 13.81
C ASN A 383 24.75 6.90 13.47
N LEU A 384 24.71 6.32 12.26
CA LEU A 384 25.70 5.34 11.82
C LEU A 384 27.10 5.95 11.62
N PHE A 385 27.17 7.24 11.32
CA PHE A 385 28.44 7.94 11.15
C PHE A 385 29.12 8.21 12.48
N ASP A 386 28.35 8.39 13.57
CA ASP A 386 28.90 8.72 14.89
C ASP A 386 29.77 7.60 15.50
N MET A 387 29.63 6.37 15.00
CA MET A 387 30.50 5.23 15.37
C MET A 387 31.87 5.26 14.70
N THR A 388 32.11 6.19 13.81
CA THR A 388 33.32 6.25 12.99
C THR A 388 34.09 7.54 13.24
N GLU A 389 35.23 7.69 12.59
CA GLU A 389 35.94 8.98 12.57
C GLU A 389 35.21 10.07 11.75
N LEU A 390 34.08 9.74 11.11
CA LEU A 390 33.22 10.65 10.35
C LEU A 390 32.11 11.23 11.26
N ILE A 391 32.46 11.69 12.43
CA ILE A 391 31.53 12.28 13.40
C ILE A 391 30.96 13.63 12.92
N ASN A 392 29.81 14.03 13.49
CA ASN A 392 29.12 15.28 13.18
C ASN A 392 28.66 15.44 11.72
N VAL A 393 28.36 14.33 11.06
CA VAL A 393 27.77 14.35 9.72
C VAL A 393 26.26 14.60 9.84
N LYS A 394 25.79 15.73 9.33
CA LYS A 394 24.37 16.06 9.27
C LYS A 394 23.83 15.73 7.88
N LEU A 395 22.76 14.96 7.86
CA LEU A 395 22.05 14.60 6.64
C LEU A 395 20.75 15.42 6.58
N GLU A 396 20.52 16.12 5.49
CA GLU A 396 19.30 16.93 5.28
C GLU A 396 18.72 16.62 3.91
N ILE A 397 17.41 16.42 3.86
CA ILE A 397 16.69 16.22 2.60
C ILE A 397 16.45 17.57 1.94
N VAL A 398 16.87 17.67 0.69
CA VAL A 398 16.62 18.85 -0.14
C VAL A 398 15.17 18.82 -0.60
N GLU A 399 14.47 19.91 -0.38
CA GLU A 399 13.10 20.09 -0.83
C GLU A 399 13.07 21.15 -1.93
N GLU A 400 12.25 20.92 -2.94
CA GLU A 400 11.91 21.96 -3.90
C GLU A 400 10.69 22.72 -3.36
N ASP A 401 10.77 24.05 -3.33
CA ASP A 401 9.62 24.88 -3.04
C ASP A 401 8.60 24.72 -4.16
N VAL A 402 7.46 24.12 -3.84
CA VAL A 402 6.32 24.05 -4.74
C VAL A 402 5.63 25.42 -4.75
N ASN A 403 6.32 26.45 -5.21
CA ASN A 403 5.72 27.72 -5.56
C ASN A 403 5.04 27.60 -6.93
N VAL A 404 3.88 26.97 -6.94
CA VAL A 404 3.00 27.04 -8.12
C VAL A 404 2.30 28.40 -8.07
N ASP A 405 2.82 29.37 -8.80
CA ASP A 405 2.14 30.62 -9.09
C ASP A 405 0.87 30.30 -9.90
N PHE A 406 -0.21 29.98 -9.20
CA PHE A 406 -1.55 29.95 -9.77
C PHE A 406 -1.99 31.40 -10.03
N LYS A 407 -1.34 32.08 -10.97
CA LYS A 407 -1.94 33.28 -11.58
C LYS A 407 -3.17 32.79 -12.34
N THR A 408 -4.31 32.85 -11.68
CA THR A 408 -5.60 32.84 -12.37
C THR A 408 -5.57 34.01 -13.36
N LYS A 409 -5.30 33.73 -14.65
CA LYS A 409 -5.68 34.68 -15.69
C LYS A 409 -7.19 34.89 -15.51
N PRO A 410 -7.65 36.14 -15.33
CA PRO A 410 -9.08 36.40 -15.39
C PRO A 410 -9.56 35.82 -16.72
N VAL A 411 -10.56 34.99 -16.71
CA VAL A 411 -11.28 34.58 -17.92
C VAL A 411 -11.89 35.88 -18.43
N GLU A 412 -11.26 36.48 -19.45
CA GLU A 412 -11.87 37.58 -20.20
C GLU A 412 -13.21 37.07 -20.71
N GLY A 413 -14.26 37.77 -20.29
CA GLY A 413 -15.65 37.40 -20.47
C GLY A 413 -15.95 37.06 -21.92
N GLY A 414 -16.47 35.87 -22.13
CA GLY A 414 -17.19 35.54 -23.33
C GLY A 414 -18.36 36.50 -23.46
N ASN A 415 -18.42 37.21 -24.58
CA ASN A 415 -19.52 38.07 -25.02
C ASN A 415 -20.87 37.38 -24.83
N THR A 416 -21.57 37.68 -23.77
CA THR A 416 -23.02 37.49 -23.68
C THR A 416 -23.66 38.56 -24.55
N LYS A 417 -24.13 38.18 -25.74
CA LYS A 417 -25.03 38.98 -26.54
C LYS A 417 -26.25 39.29 -25.67
N GLU A 418 -26.42 40.56 -25.31
CA GLU A 418 -27.63 41.08 -24.69
C GLU A 418 -28.84 40.77 -25.59
N ASN A 419 -29.82 40.13 -24.99
CA ASN A 419 -31.13 39.94 -25.59
C ASN A 419 -31.99 41.16 -25.17
N PRO A 420 -32.40 42.04 -26.10
CA PRO A 420 -33.15 43.26 -25.75
C PRO A 420 -34.61 42.93 -25.66
N ASN A 421 -35.10 42.33 -24.60
CA ASN A 421 -36.52 42.33 -24.25
C ASN A 421 -36.78 41.74 -22.84
N VAL A 422 -36.61 42.53 -21.80
CA VAL A 422 -37.34 42.34 -20.56
C VAL A 422 -37.63 43.71 -19.95
N ASN A 423 -38.91 44.01 -19.86
CA ASN A 423 -39.53 45.22 -19.37
C ASN A 423 -39.05 45.65 -17.98
N SER A 424 -38.85 46.97 -17.89
CA SER A 424 -38.72 47.77 -16.67
C SER A 424 -39.76 47.46 -15.61
N VAL A 425 -39.35 47.00 -14.45
CA VAL A 425 -40.15 47.08 -13.23
C VAL A 425 -39.46 48.10 -12.30
N THR A 426 -40.19 49.21 -12.11
CA THR A 426 -39.84 50.34 -11.25
C THR A 426 -39.68 49.93 -9.78
N LYS A 427 -38.58 50.36 -9.19
CA LYS A 427 -38.34 50.34 -7.72
C LYS A 427 -39.23 51.36 -7.02
N PRO A 428 -39.85 51.06 -5.87
CA PRO A 428 -40.43 52.07 -5.02
C PRO A 428 -39.39 52.77 -4.18
N THR A 429 -39.50 54.09 -4.13
CA THR A 429 -38.74 55.04 -3.32
C THR A 429 -39.11 54.90 -1.82
N PRO A 430 -38.18 54.99 -0.86
CA PRO A 430 -38.56 55.07 0.56
C PRO A 430 -38.97 56.48 0.91
N ASN A 431 -40.17 56.59 1.50
CA ASN A 431 -40.71 57.82 2.09
C ASN A 431 -39.98 58.18 3.38
N THR A 432 -39.40 59.36 3.40
CA THR A 432 -39.05 60.11 4.62
C THR A 432 -40.26 60.87 5.11
N THR A 433 -40.66 60.64 6.36
CA THR A 433 -41.45 61.66 7.14
C THR A 433 -41.08 61.56 8.63
N LYS A 434 -40.55 62.67 9.10
CA LYS A 434 -40.60 63.32 10.42
C LYS A 434 -40.37 62.43 11.65
#